data_25650c814f6e7a234dc476c954028ffe
#
_entry.id   25650c814f6e7a234dc476c954028ffe
#
_cell.length_a   1.000
_cell.length_b   1.000
_cell.length_c   1.000
_cell.angle_alpha   90.00
_cell.angle_beta   90.00
_cell.angle_gamma   90.00
#
_symmetry.space_group_name_H-M   'P 1'
#
loop_
_entity.id
_entity.type
_entity.pdbx_description
1 polymer ?
#
loop_
_entity_poly.entity_id
_entity_poly.type
_entity_poly.pdbx_seq_one_letter_code
_entity_poly.pdbx_strand_id
1 'polypeptide(L)'
;AAKYQAWGWNVITINGNNADEIIKALQAANAEKERPTLIIGKTLMGKGAMGANGEDFSDKVSTHGQPLTGAGASIEKTIENLGGDPQNPFTIFPEVAEFYAKVLDEKRAYAKAKKAEQAAWEKANPELAAKLHKFLSGKAPEIDYKAIQHKANIATRAASADVLVALAQQV
;
A
#
# COMPACT_ATOMS: atom_id res chain seq x y z
N ALA A 1 11.60 -0.19 18.21
CA ALA A 1 10.48 -0.67 19.02
C ALA A 1 10.23 0.26 20.21
N ALA A 2 11.14 0.35 21.19
CA ALA A 2 10.94 1.06 22.46
C ALA A 2 10.46 2.52 22.33
N LYS A 3 10.97 3.26 21.34
CA LYS A 3 10.57 4.65 21.09
C LYS A 3 9.08 4.76 20.71
N TYR A 4 8.59 3.88 19.88
CA TYR A 4 7.16 3.85 19.49
C TYR A 4 6.28 3.36 20.66
N GLN A 5 6.75 2.38 21.43
CA GLN A 5 6.04 1.94 22.65
C GLN A 5 5.90 3.08 23.65
N ALA A 6 6.96 3.89 23.85
CA ALA A 6 6.92 5.06 24.71
C ALA A 6 5.94 6.14 24.22
N TRP A 7 5.64 6.17 22.92
CA TRP A 7 4.62 7.04 22.32
C TRP A 7 3.20 6.44 22.36
N GLY A 8 3.02 5.30 23.03
CA GLY A 8 1.72 4.66 23.19
C GLY A 8 1.28 3.78 22.02
N TRP A 9 2.19 3.45 21.07
CA TRP A 9 1.86 2.56 19.96
C TRP A 9 1.84 1.09 20.41
N ASN A 10 0.96 0.30 19.80
CA ASN A 10 1.06 -1.15 19.83
C ASN A 10 2.20 -1.59 18.90
N VAL A 11 3.23 -2.25 19.42
CA VAL A 11 4.41 -2.64 18.62
C VAL A 11 4.57 -4.15 18.60
N ILE A 12 4.53 -4.73 17.41
CA ILE A 12 4.66 -6.17 17.16
C ILE A 12 5.94 -6.39 16.35
N THR A 13 6.84 -7.23 16.85
CA THR A 13 8.06 -7.61 16.12
C THR A 13 7.94 -9.06 15.67
N ILE A 14 8.20 -9.32 14.39
CA ILE A 14 8.05 -10.63 13.76
C ILE A 14 9.26 -10.99 12.89
N ASN A 15 9.38 -12.27 12.54
CA ASN A 15 10.15 -12.71 11.38
C ASN A 15 9.36 -12.37 10.11
N GLY A 16 9.79 -11.32 9.39
CA GLY A 16 9.12 -10.86 8.17
C GLY A 16 9.26 -11.80 6.96
N ASN A 17 9.97 -12.93 7.11
CA ASN A 17 10.01 -14.01 6.12
C ASN A 17 9.15 -15.22 6.53
N ASN A 18 8.39 -15.12 7.62
CA ASN A 18 7.47 -16.16 8.07
C ASN A 18 6.01 -15.72 7.81
N ALA A 19 5.33 -16.40 6.88
CA ALA A 19 3.97 -16.05 6.48
C ALA A 19 2.97 -16.13 7.63
N ASP A 20 3.09 -17.13 8.52
CA ASP A 20 2.18 -17.30 9.67
C ASP A 20 2.33 -16.17 10.68
N GLU A 21 3.56 -15.72 10.93
CA GLU A 21 3.80 -14.58 11.81
C GLU A 21 3.25 -13.28 11.21
N ILE A 22 3.40 -13.10 9.89
CA ILE A 22 2.84 -11.94 9.16
C ILE A 22 1.30 -11.94 9.28
N ILE A 23 0.65 -13.08 9.02
CA ILE A 23 -0.82 -13.21 9.10
C ILE A 23 -1.30 -12.89 10.52
N LYS A 24 -0.67 -13.48 11.54
CA LYS A 24 -1.03 -13.24 12.96
C LYS A 24 -0.85 -11.77 13.35
N ALA A 25 0.25 -11.15 12.92
CA ALA A 25 0.52 -9.74 13.21
C ALA A 25 -0.51 -8.81 12.55
N LEU A 26 -0.90 -9.08 11.30
CA LEU A 26 -1.94 -8.33 10.60
C LEU A 26 -3.32 -8.50 11.26
N GLN A 27 -3.66 -9.72 11.69
CA GLN A 27 -4.89 -9.98 12.43
C GLN A 27 -4.93 -9.24 13.77
N ALA A 28 -3.82 -9.26 14.52
CA ALA A 28 -3.69 -8.53 15.78
C ALA A 28 -3.77 -7.00 15.56
N ALA A 29 -3.14 -6.49 14.51
CA ALA A 29 -3.23 -5.07 14.15
C ALA A 29 -4.66 -4.65 13.79
N ASN A 30 -5.39 -5.48 13.05
CA ASN A 30 -6.79 -5.22 12.69
C ASN A 30 -7.74 -5.30 13.90
N ALA A 31 -7.40 -6.08 14.93
CA ALA A 31 -8.16 -6.20 16.17
C ALA A 31 -7.92 -5.02 17.13
N GLU A 32 -6.76 -4.38 17.09
CA GLU A 32 -6.44 -3.21 17.90
C GLU A 32 -7.27 -2.00 17.40
N LYS A 33 -8.04 -1.36 18.30
CA LYS A 33 -8.94 -0.24 17.94
C LYS A 33 -8.60 1.05 18.68
N GLU A 34 -7.72 1.00 19.66
CA GLU A 34 -7.45 2.15 20.53
C GLU A 34 -6.10 2.81 20.24
N ARG A 35 -5.15 2.04 19.73
CA ARG A 35 -3.79 2.49 19.49
C ARG A 35 -3.34 2.21 18.06
N PRO A 36 -2.54 3.09 17.46
CA PRO A 36 -1.89 2.77 16.20
C PRO A 36 -0.94 1.57 16.37
N THR A 37 -0.88 0.70 15.38
CA THR A 37 -0.02 -0.49 15.41
C THR A 37 1.17 -0.32 14.48
N LEU A 38 2.37 -0.60 14.99
CA LEU A 38 3.60 -0.74 14.22
C LEU A 38 4.01 -2.21 14.17
N ILE A 39 4.08 -2.79 12.99
CA ILE A 39 4.65 -4.12 12.78
C ILE A 39 6.08 -3.97 12.27
N ILE A 40 7.04 -4.53 12.99
CA ILE A 40 8.46 -4.55 12.64
C ILE A 40 8.80 -5.97 12.16
N GLY A 41 8.91 -6.16 10.83
CA GLY A 41 9.34 -7.41 10.23
C GLY A 41 10.86 -7.41 10.04
N LYS A 42 11.57 -8.36 10.66
CA LYS A 42 12.96 -8.64 10.31
C LYS A 42 12.98 -9.54 9.10
N THR A 43 13.60 -9.09 8.02
CA THR A 43 13.68 -9.81 6.74
C THR A 43 15.13 -10.06 6.34
N LEU A 44 15.31 -11.05 5.48
CA LEU A 44 16.56 -11.33 4.82
C LEU A 44 16.51 -10.72 3.41
N MET A 45 17.38 -9.79 3.11
CA MET A 45 17.43 -9.14 1.80
C MET A 45 17.81 -10.14 0.70
N GLY A 46 17.08 -10.14 -0.42
CA GLY A 46 17.34 -11.09 -1.51
C GLY A 46 17.15 -12.55 -1.10
N LYS A 47 16.28 -12.86 -0.14
CA LYS A 47 16.03 -14.24 0.30
C LYS A 47 15.73 -15.16 -0.89
N GLY A 48 16.49 -16.26 -0.98
CA GLY A 48 16.36 -17.25 -2.03
C GLY A 48 17.19 -16.93 -3.28
N ALA A 49 17.86 -15.79 -3.34
CA ALA A 49 18.79 -15.49 -4.42
C ALA A 49 19.97 -16.46 -4.39
N MET A 50 20.38 -16.96 -5.57
CA MET A 50 21.46 -17.92 -5.73
C MET A 50 22.52 -17.36 -6.68
N GLY A 51 23.79 -17.63 -6.40
CA GLY A 51 24.88 -17.38 -7.31
C GLY A 51 24.95 -18.41 -8.45
N ALA A 52 25.80 -18.14 -9.43
CA ALA A 52 25.94 -18.99 -10.62
C ALA A 52 26.42 -20.42 -10.30
N ASN A 53 27.17 -20.59 -9.23
CA ASN A 53 27.68 -21.90 -8.78
C ASN A 53 26.73 -22.59 -7.77
N GLY A 54 25.55 -21.99 -7.52
CA GLY A 54 24.57 -22.53 -6.57
C GLY A 54 24.82 -22.14 -5.12
N GLU A 55 25.69 -21.18 -4.86
CA GLU A 55 25.90 -20.60 -3.52
C GLU A 55 24.77 -19.68 -3.12
N ASP A 56 24.46 -19.59 -1.83
CA ASP A 56 23.48 -18.63 -1.29
C ASP A 56 23.96 -17.19 -1.54
N PHE A 57 23.12 -16.43 -2.22
CA PHE A 57 23.37 -15.02 -2.55
C PHE A 57 22.48 -14.06 -1.75
N SER A 58 21.78 -14.56 -0.74
CA SER A 58 20.99 -13.74 0.17
C SER A 58 21.86 -12.79 0.99
N ASP A 59 21.26 -11.73 1.49
CA ASP A 59 21.89 -10.73 2.37
C ASP A 59 23.15 -10.04 1.80
N LYS A 60 23.27 -10.03 0.47
CA LYS A 60 24.32 -9.29 -0.22
C LYS A 60 23.84 -7.86 -0.49
N VAL A 61 24.65 -6.87 -0.09
CA VAL A 61 24.33 -5.44 -0.33
C VAL A 61 24.08 -5.17 -1.82
N SER A 62 24.78 -5.87 -2.71
CA SER A 62 24.60 -5.76 -4.17
C SER A 62 23.19 -6.12 -4.67
N THR A 63 22.40 -6.89 -3.91
CA THR A 63 21.01 -7.21 -4.28
C THR A 63 20.03 -6.06 -3.99
N HIS A 64 20.46 -5.03 -3.27
CA HIS A 64 19.61 -3.90 -2.94
C HIS A 64 19.49 -2.93 -4.11
N GLY A 65 18.29 -2.84 -4.70
CA GLY A 65 18.00 -1.88 -5.77
C GLY A 65 18.62 -2.22 -7.13
N GLN A 66 19.17 -3.42 -7.30
CA GLN A 66 19.74 -3.90 -8.56
C GLN A 66 19.00 -5.15 -9.06
N PRO A 67 18.87 -5.33 -10.40
CA PRO A 67 18.46 -6.63 -10.95
C PRO A 67 19.42 -7.73 -10.47
N LEU A 68 18.92 -8.95 -10.27
CA LEU A 68 19.73 -10.06 -9.76
C LEU A 68 21.01 -10.29 -10.58
N THR A 69 20.93 -10.24 -11.92
CA THR A 69 22.10 -10.34 -12.80
C THR A 69 23.10 -9.21 -12.60
N GLY A 70 22.62 -7.98 -12.46
CA GLY A 70 23.48 -6.81 -12.18
C GLY A 70 24.13 -6.88 -10.80
N ALA A 71 23.49 -7.56 -9.84
CA ALA A 71 24.04 -7.81 -8.52
C ALA A 71 25.11 -8.93 -8.48
N GLY A 72 25.19 -9.75 -9.55
CA GLY A 72 26.08 -10.92 -9.65
C GLY A 72 25.40 -12.25 -9.28
N ALA A 73 24.07 -12.27 -9.09
CA ALA A 73 23.32 -13.50 -8.87
C ALA A 73 22.88 -14.14 -10.20
N SER A 74 22.48 -15.42 -10.17
CA SER A 74 21.88 -16.14 -11.29
C SER A 74 20.37 -16.14 -11.16
N ILE A 75 19.66 -15.67 -12.19
CA ILE A 75 18.19 -15.71 -12.26
C ILE A 75 17.71 -17.15 -12.34
N GLU A 76 18.32 -17.97 -13.20
CA GLU A 76 17.93 -19.37 -13.40
C GLU A 76 18.04 -20.16 -12.09
N LYS A 77 19.20 -20.06 -11.43
CA LYS A 77 19.41 -20.74 -10.15
C LYS A 77 18.50 -20.23 -9.03
N THR A 78 18.16 -18.96 -9.05
CA THR A 78 17.22 -18.37 -8.11
C THR A 78 15.81 -18.91 -8.35
N ILE A 79 15.35 -18.99 -9.61
CA ILE A 79 14.04 -19.55 -9.96
C ILE A 79 13.97 -21.02 -9.56
N GLU A 80 15.00 -21.83 -9.88
CA GLU A 80 15.08 -23.23 -9.46
C GLU A 80 15.01 -23.38 -7.93
N ASN A 81 15.77 -22.59 -7.20
CA ASN A 81 15.79 -22.61 -5.73
C ASN A 81 14.43 -22.24 -5.11
N LEU A 82 13.67 -21.39 -5.78
CA LEU A 82 12.32 -21.00 -5.37
C LEU A 82 11.21 -21.97 -5.85
N GLY A 83 11.60 -23.09 -6.50
CA GLY A 83 10.69 -24.13 -6.97
C GLY A 83 10.04 -23.84 -8.33
N GLY A 84 10.51 -22.82 -9.05
CA GLY A 84 10.03 -22.48 -10.38
C GLY A 84 10.81 -23.19 -11.51
N ASP A 85 10.30 -23.02 -12.73
CA ASP A 85 10.95 -23.45 -13.97
C ASP A 85 11.56 -22.23 -14.68
N PRO A 86 12.90 -22.16 -14.83
CA PRO A 86 13.55 -21.04 -15.53
C PRO A 86 13.14 -20.88 -16.99
N GLN A 87 12.67 -21.96 -17.63
CA GLN A 87 12.17 -21.93 -19.02
C GLN A 87 10.75 -21.34 -19.10
N ASN A 88 9.99 -21.40 -17.99
CA ASN A 88 8.63 -20.90 -17.88
C ASN A 88 8.43 -20.09 -16.58
N PRO A 89 9.20 -18.99 -16.38
CA PRO A 89 9.30 -18.29 -15.09
C PRO A 89 8.00 -17.61 -14.66
N PHE A 90 7.01 -17.46 -15.55
CA PHE A 90 5.72 -16.85 -15.27
C PHE A 90 4.58 -17.85 -15.09
N THR A 91 4.90 -19.15 -14.97
CA THR A 91 3.89 -20.18 -14.72
C THR A 91 3.27 -19.97 -13.33
N ILE A 92 1.94 -19.89 -13.30
CA ILE A 92 1.19 -19.87 -12.04
C ILE A 92 0.91 -21.32 -11.64
N PHE A 93 1.36 -21.72 -10.45
CA PHE A 93 1.10 -23.04 -9.92
C PHE A 93 -0.41 -23.29 -9.73
N PRO A 94 -0.94 -24.49 -10.09
CA PRO A 94 -2.37 -24.77 -10.02
C PRO A 94 -2.98 -24.53 -8.63
N GLU A 95 -2.29 -24.91 -7.57
CA GLU A 95 -2.71 -24.71 -6.19
C GLU A 95 -2.81 -23.23 -5.81
N VAL A 96 -1.92 -22.38 -6.36
CA VAL A 96 -1.97 -20.93 -6.18
C VAL A 96 -3.16 -20.33 -6.92
N ALA A 97 -3.42 -20.80 -8.16
CA ALA A 97 -4.57 -20.37 -8.94
C ALA A 97 -5.89 -20.73 -8.24
N GLU A 98 -6.01 -21.93 -7.70
CA GLU A 98 -7.20 -22.39 -6.96
C GLU A 98 -7.40 -21.57 -5.68
N PHE A 99 -6.33 -21.35 -4.91
CA PHE A 99 -6.39 -20.54 -3.69
C PHE A 99 -6.89 -19.11 -3.99
N TYR A 100 -6.28 -18.45 -4.99
CA TYR A 100 -6.68 -17.08 -5.33
C TYR A 100 -8.06 -16.98 -5.99
N ALA A 101 -8.55 -18.03 -6.68
CA ALA A 101 -9.92 -18.05 -7.16
C ALA A 101 -10.92 -17.94 -6.00
N LYS A 102 -10.73 -18.69 -4.91
CA LYS A 102 -11.56 -18.60 -3.71
C LYS A 102 -11.50 -17.20 -3.07
N VAL A 103 -10.27 -16.66 -2.90
CA VAL A 103 -10.07 -15.31 -2.36
C VAL A 103 -10.77 -14.25 -3.20
N LEU A 104 -10.69 -14.38 -4.54
CA LEU A 104 -11.36 -13.44 -5.45
C LEU A 104 -12.88 -13.50 -5.33
N ASP A 105 -13.46 -14.67 -5.18
CA ASP A 105 -14.92 -14.79 -5.01
C ASP A 105 -15.40 -14.18 -3.69
N GLU A 106 -14.67 -14.38 -2.61
CA GLU A 106 -14.95 -13.70 -1.33
C GLU A 106 -14.85 -12.18 -1.46
N LYS A 107 -13.78 -11.68 -2.13
CA LYS A 107 -13.59 -10.24 -2.35
C LYS A 107 -14.66 -9.63 -3.25
N ARG A 108 -15.12 -10.36 -4.28
CA ARG A 108 -16.23 -9.93 -5.14
C ARG A 108 -17.54 -9.86 -4.38
N ALA A 109 -17.83 -10.86 -3.55
CA ALA A 109 -19.01 -10.86 -2.68
C ALA A 109 -18.98 -9.68 -1.70
N TYR A 110 -17.83 -9.44 -1.05
CA TYR A 110 -17.64 -8.29 -0.18
C TYR A 110 -17.82 -6.95 -0.92
N ALA A 111 -17.22 -6.79 -2.09
CA ALA A 111 -17.35 -5.58 -2.89
C ALA A 111 -18.80 -5.33 -3.34
N LYS A 112 -19.53 -6.39 -3.69
CA LYS A 112 -20.97 -6.31 -4.03
C LYS A 112 -21.80 -5.83 -2.82
N ALA A 113 -21.54 -6.38 -1.64
CA ALA A 113 -22.21 -5.95 -0.40
C ALA A 113 -21.92 -4.48 -0.08
N LYS A 114 -20.64 -4.06 -0.17
CA LYS A 114 -20.26 -2.66 0.08
C LYS A 114 -20.88 -1.68 -0.91
N LYS A 115 -20.99 -2.04 -2.19
CA LYS A 115 -21.71 -1.21 -3.17
C LYS A 115 -23.19 -1.09 -2.85
N ALA A 116 -23.84 -2.14 -2.34
CA ALA A 116 -25.22 -2.08 -1.91
C ALA A 116 -25.41 -1.19 -0.66
N GLU A 117 -24.50 -1.29 0.33
CA GLU A 117 -24.46 -0.41 1.50
C GLU A 117 -24.29 1.05 1.07
N GLN A 118 -23.36 1.34 0.15
CA GLN A 118 -23.16 2.69 -0.37
C GLN A 118 -24.42 3.23 -1.04
N ALA A 119 -25.06 2.45 -1.92
CA ALA A 119 -26.29 2.87 -2.59
C ALA A 119 -27.43 3.15 -1.60
N ALA A 120 -27.56 2.35 -0.53
CA ALA A 120 -28.53 2.60 0.52
C ALA A 120 -28.22 3.89 1.30
N TRP A 121 -26.95 4.13 1.62
CA TRP A 121 -26.51 5.35 2.27
C TRP A 121 -26.75 6.59 1.40
N GLU A 122 -26.44 6.54 0.11
CA GLU A 122 -26.66 7.64 -0.84
C GLU A 122 -28.14 8.01 -0.93
N LYS A 123 -29.01 6.99 -0.95
CA LYS A 123 -30.46 7.21 -0.93
C LYS A 123 -30.94 7.87 0.37
N ALA A 124 -30.36 7.50 1.51
CA ALA A 124 -30.69 8.06 2.81
C ALA A 124 -30.10 9.46 3.03
N ASN A 125 -29.03 9.82 2.31
CA ASN A 125 -28.27 11.06 2.49
C ASN A 125 -27.99 11.77 1.16
N PRO A 126 -29.03 12.23 0.42
CA PRO A 126 -28.86 12.70 -0.96
C PRO A 126 -27.95 13.92 -1.09
N GLU A 127 -27.95 14.84 -0.13
CA GLU A 127 -27.08 16.03 -0.17
C GLU A 127 -25.59 15.66 0.05
N LEU A 128 -25.32 14.77 1.02
CA LEU A 128 -23.97 14.28 1.27
C LEU A 128 -23.46 13.42 0.10
N ALA A 129 -24.34 12.63 -0.51
CA ALA A 129 -24.02 11.85 -1.69
C ALA A 129 -23.66 12.75 -2.88
N ALA A 130 -24.42 13.82 -3.12
CA ALA A 130 -24.10 14.81 -4.16
C ALA A 130 -22.72 15.47 -3.91
N LYS A 131 -22.42 15.82 -2.66
CA LYS A 131 -21.11 16.36 -2.26
C LYS A 131 -20.01 15.34 -2.49
N LEU A 132 -20.19 14.08 -2.10
CA LEU A 132 -19.24 12.99 -2.32
C LEU A 132 -18.96 12.79 -3.81
N HIS A 133 -20.01 12.71 -4.65
CA HIS A 133 -19.88 12.56 -6.09
C HIS A 133 -19.14 13.76 -6.74
N LYS A 134 -19.42 14.98 -6.27
CA LYS A 134 -18.68 16.17 -6.72
C LYS A 134 -17.16 15.99 -6.52
N PHE A 135 -16.73 15.56 -5.33
CA PHE A 135 -15.30 15.36 -5.04
C PHE A 135 -14.70 14.18 -5.79
N LEU A 136 -15.43 13.08 -5.91
CA LEU A 136 -14.97 11.89 -6.64
C LEU A 136 -14.96 12.06 -8.15
N SER A 137 -15.62 13.08 -8.69
CA SER A 137 -15.69 13.33 -10.15
C SER A 137 -14.35 13.71 -10.78
N GLY A 138 -13.35 14.08 -9.96
CA GLY A 138 -12.06 14.59 -10.44
C GLY A 138 -12.12 15.98 -11.05
N LYS A 139 -13.28 16.63 -11.04
CA LYS A 139 -13.41 18.01 -11.52
C LYS A 139 -12.81 18.96 -10.52
N ALA A 140 -11.91 19.83 -10.99
CA ALA A 140 -11.38 20.90 -10.17
C ALA A 140 -12.52 21.87 -9.76
N PRO A 141 -12.45 22.47 -8.55
CA PRO A 141 -13.35 23.54 -8.16
C PRO A 141 -13.25 24.72 -9.15
N GLU A 142 -14.38 25.32 -9.47
CA GLU A 142 -14.40 26.54 -10.26
C GLU A 142 -14.07 27.73 -9.34
N ILE A 143 -12.89 28.30 -9.50
CA ILE A 143 -12.42 29.44 -8.71
C ILE A 143 -12.20 30.62 -9.65
N ASP A 144 -12.79 31.75 -9.35
CA ASP A 144 -12.42 33.00 -9.99
C ASP A 144 -11.12 33.53 -9.36
N TYR A 145 -9.99 33.08 -9.89
CA TYR A 145 -8.67 33.53 -9.42
C TYR A 145 -8.45 35.03 -9.56
N LYS A 146 -9.18 35.72 -10.48
CA LYS A 146 -9.07 37.17 -10.69
C LYS A 146 -9.77 37.98 -9.60
N ALA A 147 -10.76 37.37 -8.95
CA ALA A 147 -11.46 37.99 -7.82
C ALA A 147 -10.65 37.96 -6.51
N ILE A 148 -9.62 37.09 -6.43
CA ILE A 148 -8.81 36.96 -5.22
C ILE A 148 -7.90 38.19 -5.08
N GLN A 149 -8.14 38.98 -4.04
CA GLN A 149 -7.41 40.21 -3.76
C GLN A 149 -6.15 39.90 -2.94
N HIS A 150 -5.01 40.39 -3.40
CA HIS A 150 -3.74 40.33 -2.69
C HIS A 150 -3.26 41.73 -2.31
N LYS A 151 -2.56 41.84 -1.19
CA LYS A 151 -1.82 43.07 -0.87
C LYS A 151 -0.68 43.24 -1.86
N ALA A 152 -0.37 44.46 -2.23
CA ALA A 152 0.78 44.76 -3.08
C ALA A 152 2.08 44.28 -2.40
N ASN A 153 3.02 43.77 -3.21
CA ASN A 153 4.37 43.35 -2.75
C ASN A 153 4.39 42.28 -1.67
N ILE A 154 3.40 41.39 -1.62
CA ILE A 154 3.44 40.26 -0.70
C ILE A 154 4.32 39.11 -1.22
N ALA A 155 4.86 38.33 -0.29
CA ALA A 155 5.57 37.09 -0.64
C ALA A 155 4.62 36.10 -1.32
N THR A 156 5.13 35.34 -2.29
CA THR A 156 4.35 34.33 -3.01
C THR A 156 3.67 33.26 -2.09
N ARG A 157 4.30 32.94 -0.96
CA ARG A 157 3.69 32.07 0.06
C ARG A 157 2.41 32.65 0.68
N ALA A 158 2.35 33.99 0.84
CA ALA A 158 1.16 34.65 1.36
C ALA A 158 0.07 34.74 0.30
N ALA A 159 0.42 35.04 -0.96
CA ALA A 159 -0.52 34.95 -2.07
C ALA A 159 -1.09 33.53 -2.24
N SER A 160 -0.27 32.48 -2.07
CA SER A 160 -0.73 31.10 -2.06
C SER A 160 -1.72 30.82 -0.92
N ALA A 161 -1.49 31.40 0.27
CA ALA A 161 -2.44 31.26 1.38
C ALA A 161 -3.80 31.87 1.07
N ASP A 162 -3.85 33.05 0.43
CA ASP A 162 -5.11 33.69 0.03
C ASP A 162 -5.87 32.81 -0.98
N VAL A 163 -5.18 32.16 -1.92
CA VAL A 163 -5.76 31.21 -2.86
C VAL A 163 -6.31 29.97 -2.14
N LEU A 164 -5.56 29.43 -1.15
CA LEU A 164 -6.02 28.28 -0.37
C LEU A 164 -7.26 28.60 0.47
N VAL A 165 -7.35 29.82 1.02
CA VAL A 165 -8.56 30.29 1.74
C VAL A 165 -9.76 30.34 0.80
N ALA A 166 -9.60 30.91 -0.41
CA ALA A 166 -10.67 30.95 -1.41
C ALA A 166 -11.10 29.54 -1.85
N LEU A 167 -10.13 28.62 -2.00
CA LEU A 167 -10.42 27.21 -2.31
C LEU A 167 -11.21 26.55 -1.17
N ALA A 168 -10.81 26.75 0.08
CA ALA A 168 -11.46 26.15 1.25
C ALA A 168 -12.93 26.57 1.41
N GLN A 169 -13.32 27.72 0.87
CA GLN A 169 -14.71 28.16 0.86
C GLN A 169 -15.59 27.45 -0.19
N GLN A 170 -14.97 26.77 -1.16
CA GLN A 170 -15.62 26.07 -2.25
C GLN A 170 -15.77 24.54 -2.00
N VAL A 171 -15.12 24.02 -0.94
CA VAL A 171 -14.98 22.58 -0.68
C VAL A 171 -15.86 22.11 0.49
#